data_09894b1195e090dbfc97fae9626d3d82
#
_entry.id   09894b1195e090dbfc97fae9626d3d82
#
_cell.length_a   1.000
_cell.length_b   1.000
_cell.length_c   1.000
_cell.angle_alpha   90.00
_cell.angle_beta   90.00
_cell.angle_gamma   90.00
#
_symmetry.space_group_name_H-M   'P 1'
#
loop_
_entity.id
_entity.type
_entity.pdbx_description
1 polymer ?
#
loop_
_entity_poly.entity_id
_entity_poly.type
_entity_poly.pdbx_seq_one_letter_code
_entity_poly.pdbx_strand_id
1 'polypeptide(L)'
;MISEENEIRAFLVNSLRQNNPVSQYLLLHTNGLRLIHNLVDNLLQISCEKPGNALALYQYTMGLIFLHLTDSSHCISSNFFHGYRDTIIRETLSCIDSHYSTVTLSQLADDFHQPLSTMSKIIKEETGHTFRELLMKKRFQMAVQLLLETDLRVEEIAIYVGYENLSYFYRQFKKRCKMTPRQYRLIHKNGFFRRA
;
A
#
# COMPACT_ATOMS: atom_id res chain seq x y z
N MET A 1 -2.65 39.02 9.88
CA MET A 1 -1.70 38.15 9.16
C MET A 1 -1.74 36.80 9.85
N ILE A 2 -2.59 35.90 9.36
CA ILE A 2 -2.74 34.54 9.88
C ILE A 2 -1.61 33.76 9.25
N SER A 3 -0.69 33.25 10.08
CA SER A 3 0.39 32.37 9.69
C SER A 3 -0.24 31.13 9.02
N GLU A 4 0.03 30.93 7.74
CA GLU A 4 -0.25 29.66 7.05
C GLU A 4 0.53 28.58 7.79
N GLU A 5 -0.14 27.87 8.69
CA GLU A 5 0.42 26.66 9.27
C GLU A 5 0.69 25.70 8.12
N ASN A 6 1.94 25.33 7.97
CA ASN A 6 2.38 24.41 6.94
C ASN A 6 1.57 23.10 7.07
N GLU A 7 0.73 22.80 6.08
CA GLU A 7 -0.23 21.68 6.09
C GLU A 7 0.44 20.31 6.28
N ILE A 8 1.68 20.16 5.79
CA ILE A 8 2.48 18.96 6.02
C ILE A 8 2.80 18.82 7.50
N ARG A 9 3.16 19.93 8.17
CA ARG A 9 3.43 19.94 9.60
C ARG A 9 2.15 19.60 10.39
N ALA A 10 1.02 20.18 10.01
CA ALA A 10 -0.27 19.88 10.62
C ALA A 10 -0.65 18.40 10.42
N PHE A 11 -0.45 17.85 9.23
CA PHE A 11 -0.66 16.43 8.95
C PHE A 11 0.22 15.53 9.82
N LEU A 12 1.53 15.80 9.90
CA LEU A 12 2.46 15.02 10.71
C LEU A 12 2.12 15.08 12.21
N VAL A 13 1.80 16.27 12.72
CA VAL A 13 1.39 16.44 14.12
C VAL A 13 0.09 15.70 14.42
N ASN A 14 -0.88 15.76 13.51
CA ASN A 14 -2.16 15.05 13.68
C ASN A 14 -1.98 13.53 13.57
N SER A 15 -1.14 13.06 12.67
CA SER A 15 -0.82 11.62 12.52
C SER A 15 -0.14 11.05 13.76
N LEU A 16 0.70 11.83 14.43
CA LEU A 16 1.36 11.42 15.68
C LEU A 16 0.42 11.46 16.90
N ARG A 17 -0.62 12.31 16.87
CA ARG A 17 -1.56 12.46 18.00
C ARG A 17 -2.71 11.46 17.97
N GLN A 18 -3.05 10.93 16.81
CA GLN A 18 -4.15 9.98 16.68
C GLN A 18 -3.64 8.56 16.84
N ASN A 19 -3.99 7.92 17.95
CA ASN A 19 -3.84 6.46 18.18
C ASN A 19 -4.78 5.62 17.27
N ASN A 20 -5.13 6.14 16.09
CA ASN A 20 -6.05 5.48 15.18
C ASN A 20 -5.25 4.72 14.12
N PRO A 21 -5.44 3.39 13.96
CA PRO A 21 -4.70 2.56 13.03
C PRO A 21 -5.06 2.79 11.55
N VAL A 22 -5.87 3.78 11.25
CA VAL A 22 -6.17 4.18 9.87
C VAL A 22 -4.91 4.80 9.28
N SER A 23 -4.32 4.11 8.31
CA SER A 23 -3.17 4.60 7.57
C SER A 23 -3.50 5.95 6.92
N GLN A 24 -3.08 7.03 7.57
CA GLN A 24 -3.16 8.35 6.97
C GLN A 24 -2.02 8.50 5.97
N TYR A 25 -2.32 8.95 4.78
CA TYR A 25 -1.32 9.24 3.77
C TYR A 25 -1.58 10.60 3.15
N LEU A 26 -0.50 11.28 2.79
CA LEU A 26 -0.51 12.55 2.08
C LEU A 26 0.01 12.28 0.67
N LEU A 27 -0.81 12.57 -0.34
CA LEU A 27 -0.40 12.51 -1.74
C LEU A 27 0.10 13.88 -2.17
N LEU A 28 1.37 13.94 -2.56
CA LEU A 28 2.01 15.15 -3.05
C LEU A 28 2.24 15.01 -4.56
N HIS A 29 1.73 15.97 -5.33
CA HIS A 29 2.03 16.06 -6.75
C HIS A 29 3.39 16.72 -6.94
N THR A 30 4.40 15.92 -7.25
CA THR A 30 5.78 16.39 -7.46
C THR A 30 6.11 16.67 -8.93
N ASN A 31 5.10 16.88 -9.77
CA ASN A 31 5.31 17.16 -11.19
C ASN A 31 6.19 18.42 -11.39
N GLY A 32 7.36 18.22 -11.99
CA GLY A 32 8.34 19.30 -12.21
C GLY A 32 9.41 19.45 -11.12
N LEU A 33 9.29 18.76 -10.00
CA LEU A 33 10.27 18.82 -8.91
C LEU A 33 11.39 17.78 -9.09
N ARG A 34 12.25 17.99 -10.07
CA ARG A 34 13.39 17.11 -10.37
C ARG A 34 14.23 16.79 -9.14
N LEU A 35 14.37 17.75 -8.21
CA LEU A 35 15.17 17.56 -7.01
C LEU A 35 14.58 16.50 -6.09
N ILE A 36 13.27 16.48 -5.88
CA ILE A 36 12.60 15.45 -5.06
C ILE A 36 12.73 14.07 -5.73
N HIS A 37 12.56 13.98 -7.06
CA HIS A 37 12.76 12.72 -7.76
C HIS A 37 14.19 12.20 -7.57
N ASN A 38 15.21 13.05 -7.75
CA ASN A 38 16.60 12.66 -7.53
C ASN A 38 16.87 12.19 -6.08
N LEU A 39 16.25 12.83 -5.08
CA LEU A 39 16.40 12.43 -3.68
C LEU A 39 15.73 11.08 -3.41
N VAL A 40 14.58 10.79 -4.04
CA VAL A 40 13.93 9.47 -3.96
C VAL A 40 14.77 8.41 -4.65
N ASP A 41 15.32 8.70 -5.82
CA ASP A 41 16.23 7.78 -6.53
C ASP A 41 17.48 7.48 -5.68
N ASN A 42 18.05 8.48 -5.01
CA ASN A 42 19.13 8.28 -4.04
C ASN A 42 18.74 7.35 -2.90
N LEU A 43 17.52 7.47 -2.34
CA LEU A 43 17.05 6.54 -1.29
C LEU A 43 16.97 5.10 -1.82
N LEU A 44 16.50 4.91 -3.04
CA LEU A 44 16.42 3.60 -3.67
C LEU A 44 17.84 3.02 -3.89
N GLN A 45 18.76 3.85 -4.36
CA GLN A 45 20.15 3.45 -4.56
C GLN A 45 20.83 3.06 -3.24
N ILE A 46 20.70 3.85 -2.18
CA ILE A 46 21.20 3.52 -0.84
C ILE A 46 20.63 2.18 -0.35
N SER A 47 19.34 1.92 -0.64
CA SER A 47 18.69 0.66 -0.27
C SER A 47 19.27 -0.55 -1.00
N CYS A 48 19.67 -0.37 -2.27
CA CYS A 48 20.28 -1.43 -3.09
C CYS A 48 21.75 -1.68 -2.70
N GLU A 49 22.53 -0.62 -2.56
CA GLU A 49 23.99 -0.70 -2.34
C GLU A 49 24.38 -0.95 -0.88
N LYS A 50 23.51 -0.58 0.08
CA LYS A 50 23.71 -0.75 1.53
C LYS A 50 25.10 -0.33 2.02
N PRO A 51 25.56 0.90 1.76
CA PRO A 51 26.86 1.37 2.22
C PRO A 51 26.94 1.35 3.76
N GLY A 52 28.16 1.28 4.32
CA GLY A 52 28.35 1.19 5.77
C GLY A 52 27.77 2.37 6.57
N ASN A 53 27.54 3.51 5.93
CA ASN A 53 26.90 4.71 6.50
C ASN A 53 25.46 4.90 6.01
N ALA A 54 24.79 3.84 5.54
CA ALA A 54 23.43 3.89 4.98
C ALA A 54 22.44 4.63 5.88
N LEU A 55 22.47 4.40 7.19
CA LEU A 55 21.55 5.03 8.13
C LEU A 55 21.68 6.57 8.12
N ALA A 56 22.90 7.09 8.14
CA ALA A 56 23.14 8.52 8.07
C ALA A 56 22.69 9.10 6.73
N LEU A 57 22.96 8.40 5.62
CA LEU A 57 22.52 8.80 4.28
C LEU A 57 20.99 8.83 4.19
N TYR A 58 20.27 7.84 4.74
CA TYR A 58 18.82 7.87 4.84
C TYR A 58 18.31 9.08 5.62
N GLN A 59 18.89 9.35 6.79
CA GLN A 59 18.46 10.48 7.63
C GLN A 59 18.63 11.83 6.92
N TYR A 60 19.78 12.07 6.30
CA TYR A 60 20.02 13.31 5.56
C TYR A 60 19.16 13.45 4.31
N THR A 61 19.02 12.38 3.52
CA THR A 61 18.21 12.42 2.30
C THR A 61 16.72 12.62 2.63
N MET A 62 16.20 11.92 3.64
CA MET A 62 14.84 12.14 4.14
C MET A 62 14.66 13.55 4.68
N GLY A 63 15.62 14.07 5.44
CA GLY A 63 15.61 15.44 5.93
C GLY A 63 15.52 16.47 4.81
N LEU A 64 16.28 16.29 3.73
CA LEU A 64 16.23 17.16 2.55
C LEU A 64 14.88 17.07 1.83
N ILE A 65 14.31 15.88 1.68
CA ILE A 65 12.95 15.71 1.11
C ILE A 65 11.95 16.50 1.97
N PHE A 66 11.96 16.34 3.29
CA PHE A 66 11.06 17.08 4.18
C PHE A 66 11.25 18.59 4.10
N LEU A 67 12.49 19.07 4.08
CA LEU A 67 12.78 20.51 3.93
C LEU A 67 12.21 21.05 2.62
N HIS A 68 12.43 20.35 1.50
CA HIS A 68 11.88 20.78 0.22
C HIS A 68 10.37 20.73 0.16
N LEU A 69 9.74 19.73 0.78
CA LEU A 69 8.29 19.65 0.85
C LEU A 69 7.71 20.76 1.73
N THR A 70 8.42 21.18 2.77
CA THR A 70 7.94 22.23 3.69
C THR A 70 8.24 23.64 3.20
N ASP A 71 9.31 23.85 2.43
CA ASP A 71 9.72 25.19 1.96
C ASP A 71 9.04 25.58 0.63
N SER A 72 8.54 24.59 -0.10
CA SER A 72 7.96 24.81 -1.41
C SER A 72 6.51 25.29 -1.30
N SER A 73 6.31 26.57 -1.09
CA SER A 73 5.02 27.26 -1.26
C SER A 73 4.39 27.05 -2.66
N HIS A 74 5.12 26.47 -3.60
CA HIS A 74 4.69 26.15 -4.95
C HIS A 74 4.32 24.68 -5.17
N CYS A 75 4.62 23.78 -4.22
CA CYS A 75 4.35 22.35 -4.36
C CYS A 75 3.06 21.90 -3.70
N ILE A 76 2.55 22.71 -2.82
CA ILE A 76 1.28 22.50 -2.17
C ILE A 76 0.23 23.31 -2.94
N SER A 77 -0.08 22.90 -4.16
CA SER A 77 -1.50 22.87 -4.49
C SER A 77 -2.07 21.88 -3.48
N SER A 78 -2.31 22.36 -2.28
CA SER A 78 -3.09 21.66 -1.28
C SER A 78 -4.52 21.64 -1.80
N ASN A 79 -4.71 20.91 -2.88
CA ASN A 79 -5.92 20.23 -3.06
C ASN A 79 -5.90 19.14 -1.97
N PHE A 80 -6.12 19.55 -0.72
CA PHE A 80 -6.95 18.80 0.20
C PHE A 80 -8.32 18.71 -0.45
N PHE A 81 -8.32 18.28 -1.69
CA PHE A 81 -9.46 17.64 -2.24
C PHE A 81 -9.52 16.31 -1.49
N HIS A 82 -10.13 16.36 -0.34
CA HIS A 82 -11.08 15.34 -0.01
C HIS A 82 -12.11 15.35 -1.15
N GLY A 83 -11.59 15.25 -2.37
CA GLY A 83 -12.38 15.11 -3.56
C GLY A 83 -13.12 13.80 -3.36
N TYR A 84 -14.34 13.76 -3.78
CA TYR A 84 -15.17 12.55 -3.77
C TYR A 84 -14.39 11.31 -4.27
N ARG A 85 -13.49 11.48 -5.24
CA ARG A 85 -12.61 10.43 -5.78
C ARG A 85 -11.61 9.90 -4.74
N ASP A 86 -10.97 10.77 -3.98
CA ASP A 86 -10.01 10.38 -2.92
C ASP A 86 -10.71 9.61 -1.80
N THR A 87 -11.95 10.02 -1.47
CA THR A 87 -12.78 9.29 -0.50
C THR A 87 -13.09 7.89 -1.02
N ILE A 88 -13.50 7.75 -2.29
CA ILE A 88 -13.72 6.44 -2.92
C ILE A 88 -12.47 5.56 -2.82
N ILE A 89 -11.30 6.09 -3.17
CA ILE A 89 -10.05 5.31 -3.15
C ILE A 89 -9.69 4.89 -1.74
N ARG A 90 -9.70 5.82 -0.80
CA ARG A 90 -9.38 5.53 0.60
C ARG A 90 -10.29 4.43 1.18
N GLU A 91 -11.59 4.57 1.01
CA GLU A 91 -12.56 3.59 1.50
C GLU A 91 -12.42 2.25 0.76
N THR A 92 -12.18 2.27 -0.56
CA THR A 92 -11.91 1.05 -1.33
C THR A 92 -10.70 0.30 -0.79
N LEU A 93 -9.59 1.00 -0.54
CA LEU A 93 -8.37 0.39 0.00
C LEU A 93 -8.58 -0.10 1.44
N SER A 94 -9.27 0.66 2.28
CA SER A 94 -9.64 0.27 3.64
C SER A 94 -10.51 -0.99 3.65
N CYS A 95 -11.52 -1.06 2.78
CA CYS A 95 -12.37 -2.25 2.63
C CYS A 95 -11.58 -3.47 2.12
N ILE A 96 -10.66 -3.28 1.17
CA ILE A 96 -9.78 -4.37 0.72
C ILE A 96 -8.89 -4.83 1.89
N ASP A 97 -8.38 -3.93 2.71
CA ASP A 97 -7.50 -4.29 3.83
C ASP A 97 -8.22 -5.05 4.93
N SER A 98 -9.45 -4.69 5.26
CA SER A 98 -10.23 -5.28 6.35
C SER A 98 -11.13 -6.43 5.91
N HIS A 99 -11.65 -6.42 4.68
CA HIS A 99 -12.65 -7.38 4.19
C HIS A 99 -12.24 -8.10 2.89
N TYR A 100 -10.93 -8.31 2.68
CA TYR A 100 -10.37 -8.88 1.45
C TYR A 100 -10.99 -10.24 1.05
N SER A 101 -11.52 -11.02 1.99
CA SER A 101 -12.13 -12.32 1.68
C SER A 101 -13.50 -12.21 1.01
N THR A 102 -14.27 -11.16 1.32
CA THR A 102 -15.69 -11.04 0.93
C THR A 102 -16.02 -9.81 0.10
N VAL A 103 -15.21 -8.74 0.18
CA VAL A 103 -15.50 -7.47 -0.49
C VAL A 103 -15.62 -7.63 -2.00
N THR A 104 -16.63 -7.00 -2.57
CA THR A 104 -16.88 -6.93 -4.01
C THR A 104 -16.94 -5.50 -4.49
N LEU A 105 -16.61 -5.28 -5.77
CA LEU A 105 -16.72 -3.94 -6.36
C LEU A 105 -18.18 -3.48 -6.45
N SER A 106 -19.13 -4.44 -6.58
CA SER A 106 -20.57 -4.12 -6.62
C SER A 106 -21.04 -3.51 -5.31
N GLN A 107 -20.68 -4.12 -4.17
CA GLN A 107 -21.00 -3.56 -2.85
C GLN A 107 -20.46 -2.15 -2.68
N LEU A 108 -19.20 -1.91 -3.02
CA LEU A 108 -18.63 -0.57 -2.96
C LEU A 108 -19.33 0.43 -3.90
N ALA A 109 -19.72 -0.02 -5.09
CA ALA A 109 -20.47 0.82 -6.03
C ALA A 109 -21.85 1.22 -5.46
N ASP A 110 -22.54 0.28 -4.81
CA ASP A 110 -23.80 0.52 -4.14
C ASP A 110 -23.64 1.47 -2.94
N ASP A 111 -22.63 1.27 -2.10
CA ASP A 111 -22.34 2.12 -0.94
C ASP A 111 -22.05 3.58 -1.34
N PHE A 112 -21.35 3.76 -2.46
CA PHE A 112 -21.07 5.11 -2.99
C PHE A 112 -22.15 5.65 -3.93
N HIS A 113 -23.23 4.91 -4.15
CA HIS A 113 -24.30 5.27 -5.10
C HIS A 113 -23.76 5.59 -6.50
N GLN A 114 -22.77 4.84 -6.95
CA GLN A 114 -22.13 5.02 -8.24
C GLN A 114 -22.30 3.82 -9.16
N PRO A 115 -22.38 4.04 -10.48
CA PRO A 115 -22.29 2.95 -11.43
C PRO A 115 -20.98 2.18 -11.30
N LEU A 116 -21.04 0.85 -11.46
CA LEU A 116 -19.88 -0.05 -11.39
C LEU A 116 -18.76 0.37 -12.34
N SER A 117 -19.14 0.84 -13.54
CA SER A 117 -18.19 1.35 -14.56
C SER A 117 -17.44 2.59 -14.08
N THR A 118 -18.12 3.51 -13.40
CA THR A 118 -17.52 4.71 -12.82
C THR A 118 -16.55 4.35 -11.72
N MET A 119 -16.93 3.45 -10.80
CA MET A 119 -16.05 2.94 -9.74
C MET A 119 -14.80 2.28 -10.32
N SER A 120 -14.97 1.37 -11.29
CA SER A 120 -13.84 0.72 -11.97
C SER A 120 -12.88 1.72 -12.60
N LYS A 121 -13.42 2.76 -13.24
CA LYS A 121 -12.64 3.81 -13.90
C LYS A 121 -11.85 4.63 -12.89
N ILE A 122 -12.51 5.13 -11.82
CA ILE A 122 -11.88 5.91 -10.77
C ILE A 122 -10.73 5.12 -10.13
N ILE A 123 -10.99 3.87 -9.71
CA ILE A 123 -9.98 3.02 -9.06
C ILE A 123 -8.76 2.84 -9.97
N LYS A 124 -8.99 2.56 -11.26
CA LYS A 124 -7.88 2.34 -12.20
C LYS A 124 -7.09 3.60 -12.51
N GLU A 125 -7.77 4.75 -12.65
CA GLU A 125 -7.11 6.04 -12.92
C GLU A 125 -6.25 6.50 -11.75
N GLU A 126 -6.76 6.39 -10.51
CA GLU A 126 -6.08 6.89 -9.33
C GLU A 126 -4.99 5.93 -8.80
N THR A 127 -5.19 4.59 -8.92
CA THR A 127 -4.25 3.60 -8.36
C THR A 127 -3.33 2.96 -9.41
N GLY A 128 -3.61 3.14 -10.70
CA GLY A 128 -2.95 2.42 -11.80
C GLY A 128 -3.36 0.94 -11.91
N HIS A 129 -4.19 0.44 -10.98
CA HIS A 129 -4.60 -0.97 -10.90
C HIS A 129 -6.12 -1.12 -10.92
N THR A 130 -6.61 -2.23 -11.44
CA THR A 130 -8.01 -2.60 -11.28
C THR A 130 -8.31 -3.02 -9.84
N PHE A 131 -9.57 -2.87 -9.40
CA PHE A 131 -10.02 -3.40 -8.10
C PHE A 131 -9.62 -4.88 -7.91
N ARG A 132 -9.81 -5.70 -8.96
CA ARG A 132 -9.45 -7.12 -8.92
C ARG A 132 -7.95 -7.34 -8.69
N GLU A 133 -7.10 -6.54 -9.31
CA GLU A 133 -5.63 -6.64 -9.10
C GLU A 133 -5.25 -6.27 -7.67
N LEU A 134 -5.82 -5.19 -7.13
CA LEU A 134 -5.61 -4.78 -5.73
C LEU A 134 -6.06 -5.87 -4.77
N LEU A 135 -7.28 -6.39 -4.95
CA LEU A 135 -7.85 -7.44 -4.12
C LEU A 135 -7.02 -8.74 -4.18
N MET A 136 -6.63 -9.17 -5.40
CA MET A 136 -5.81 -10.37 -5.55
C MET A 136 -4.40 -10.20 -4.97
N LYS A 137 -3.85 -8.99 -4.99
CA LYS A 137 -2.58 -8.67 -4.31
C LYS A 137 -2.71 -8.84 -2.80
N LYS A 138 -3.77 -8.29 -2.20
CA LYS A 138 -4.01 -8.41 -0.76
C LYS A 138 -4.27 -9.85 -0.34
N ARG A 139 -5.18 -10.56 -1.02
CA ARG A 139 -5.45 -11.98 -0.76
C ARG A 139 -4.19 -12.83 -0.82
N PHE A 140 -3.32 -12.56 -1.79
CA PHE A 140 -2.06 -13.27 -1.91
C PHE A 140 -1.11 -12.97 -0.76
N GLN A 141 -0.98 -11.72 -0.33
CA GLN A 141 -0.16 -11.33 0.83
C GLN A 141 -0.64 -12.05 2.10
N MET A 142 -1.95 -12.06 2.35
CA MET A 142 -2.53 -12.76 3.50
C MET A 142 -2.33 -14.28 3.42
N ALA A 143 -2.44 -14.88 2.22
CA ALA A 143 -2.17 -16.30 2.03
C ALA A 143 -0.71 -16.65 2.35
N VAL A 144 0.25 -15.85 1.92
CA VAL A 144 1.67 -16.03 2.23
C VAL A 144 1.90 -15.92 3.75
N GLN A 145 1.32 -14.93 4.40
CA GLN A 145 1.43 -14.76 5.84
C GLN A 145 0.88 -15.99 6.58
N LEU A 146 -0.33 -16.44 6.28
CA LEU A 146 -0.94 -17.61 6.89
C LEU A 146 -0.15 -18.91 6.64
N LEU A 147 0.45 -19.05 5.46
CA LEU A 147 1.32 -20.18 5.15
C LEU A 147 2.54 -20.26 6.08
N LEU A 148 3.08 -19.12 6.49
CA LEU A 148 4.29 -19.04 7.33
C LEU A 148 3.96 -19.07 8.82
N GLU A 149 2.87 -18.44 9.24
CA GLU A 149 2.52 -18.25 10.65
C GLU A 149 1.63 -19.36 11.22
N THR A 150 0.96 -20.13 10.36
CA THR A 150 0.01 -21.17 10.80
C THR A 150 0.31 -22.55 10.22
N ASP A 151 -0.34 -23.57 10.79
CA ASP A 151 -0.31 -24.97 10.31
C ASP A 151 -1.58 -25.34 9.52
N LEU A 152 -2.42 -24.36 9.19
CA LEU A 152 -3.62 -24.57 8.39
C LEU A 152 -3.28 -25.24 7.05
N ARG A 153 -4.18 -26.11 6.56
CA ARG A 153 -4.02 -26.71 5.24
C ARG A 153 -4.08 -25.65 4.15
N VAL A 154 -3.37 -25.88 3.07
CA VAL A 154 -3.32 -24.92 1.95
C VAL A 154 -4.71 -24.62 1.41
N GLU A 155 -5.57 -25.62 1.38
CA GLU A 155 -6.96 -25.53 0.96
C GLU A 155 -7.78 -24.62 1.89
N GLU A 156 -7.58 -24.76 3.19
CA GLU A 156 -8.24 -23.92 4.20
C GLU A 156 -7.79 -22.47 4.08
N ILE A 157 -6.49 -22.24 3.88
CA ILE A 157 -5.94 -20.90 3.64
C ILE A 157 -6.54 -20.29 2.38
N ALA A 158 -6.62 -21.04 1.27
CA ALA A 158 -7.19 -20.52 0.03
C ALA A 158 -8.64 -20.06 0.20
N ILE A 159 -9.46 -20.85 0.88
CA ILE A 159 -10.85 -20.51 1.21
C ILE A 159 -10.89 -19.29 2.14
N TYR A 160 -10.09 -19.30 3.20
CA TYR A 160 -10.06 -18.24 4.20
C TYR A 160 -9.73 -16.87 3.59
N VAL A 161 -8.79 -16.82 2.65
CA VAL A 161 -8.43 -15.56 1.99
C VAL A 161 -9.36 -15.20 0.82
N GLY A 162 -10.41 -15.98 0.57
CA GLY A 162 -11.48 -15.67 -0.39
C GLY A 162 -11.26 -16.20 -1.81
N TYR A 163 -10.47 -17.26 -2.00
CA TYR A 163 -10.43 -17.95 -3.30
C TYR A 163 -11.49 -19.03 -3.35
N GLU A 164 -12.47 -18.88 -4.23
CA GLU A 164 -13.52 -19.89 -4.49
C GLU A 164 -12.99 -21.10 -5.26
N ASN A 165 -11.98 -20.89 -6.10
CA ASN A 165 -11.40 -21.93 -6.95
C ASN A 165 -9.95 -22.23 -6.53
N LEU A 166 -9.77 -23.40 -5.94
CA LEU A 166 -8.50 -23.88 -5.43
C LEU A 166 -7.44 -24.03 -6.55
N SER A 167 -7.85 -24.56 -7.70
CA SER A 167 -6.93 -24.71 -8.85
C SER A 167 -6.44 -23.35 -9.36
N TYR A 168 -7.30 -22.34 -9.33
CA TYR A 168 -6.92 -20.97 -9.68
C TYR A 168 -5.93 -20.41 -8.65
N PHE A 169 -6.13 -20.63 -7.34
CA PHE A 169 -5.20 -20.25 -6.29
C PHE A 169 -3.80 -20.85 -6.52
N TYR A 170 -3.71 -22.18 -6.70
CA TYR A 170 -2.44 -22.86 -6.94
C TYR A 170 -1.71 -22.32 -8.18
N ARG A 171 -2.44 -22.09 -9.27
CA ARG A 171 -1.88 -21.51 -10.51
C ARG A 171 -1.34 -20.09 -10.28
N GLN A 172 -2.09 -19.22 -9.59
CA GLN A 172 -1.66 -17.86 -9.25
C GLN A 172 -0.46 -17.85 -8.32
N PHE A 173 -0.46 -18.72 -7.32
CA PHE A 173 0.64 -18.85 -6.38
C PHE A 173 1.92 -19.29 -7.09
N LYS A 174 1.84 -20.33 -7.91
CA LYS A 174 2.99 -20.84 -8.69
C LYS A 174 3.49 -19.80 -9.69
N LYS A 175 2.58 -19.02 -10.30
CA LYS A 175 2.98 -17.93 -11.22
C LYS A 175 3.82 -16.86 -10.52
N ARG A 176 3.47 -16.49 -9.28
CA ARG A 176 4.13 -15.43 -8.50
C ARG A 176 5.40 -15.92 -7.79
N CYS A 177 5.33 -17.06 -7.13
CA CYS A 177 6.43 -17.60 -6.32
C CYS A 177 7.30 -18.63 -7.04
N LYS A 178 6.96 -19.01 -8.29
CA LYS A 178 7.64 -20.07 -9.08
C LYS A 178 7.65 -21.46 -8.41
N MET A 179 6.91 -21.62 -7.33
CA MET A 179 6.77 -22.86 -6.57
C MET A 179 5.34 -23.02 -6.01
N THR A 180 4.99 -24.23 -5.57
CA THR A 180 3.68 -24.48 -4.95
C THR A 180 3.60 -23.91 -3.53
N PRO A 181 2.39 -23.64 -2.98
CA PRO A 181 2.23 -23.19 -1.61
C PRO A 181 2.87 -24.13 -0.58
N ARG A 182 2.78 -25.45 -0.79
CA ARG A 182 3.41 -26.46 0.07
C ARG A 182 4.94 -26.35 0.07
N GLN A 183 5.55 -26.23 -1.12
CA GLN A 183 6.99 -26.03 -1.25
C GLN A 183 7.42 -24.71 -0.60
N TYR A 184 6.65 -23.65 -0.80
CA TYR A 184 6.91 -22.35 -0.21
C TYR A 184 6.94 -22.42 1.33
N ARG A 185 5.94 -23.07 1.95
CA ARG A 185 5.91 -23.30 3.39
C ARG A 185 7.12 -24.09 3.87
N LEU A 186 7.46 -25.19 3.20
CA LEU A 186 8.57 -26.05 3.61
C LEU A 186 9.90 -25.30 3.63
N ILE A 187 10.14 -24.48 2.61
CA ILE A 187 11.39 -23.74 2.47
C ILE A 187 11.48 -22.58 3.47
N HIS A 188 10.40 -21.82 3.62
CA HIS A 188 10.45 -20.56 4.34
C HIS A 188 10.06 -20.70 5.83
N LYS A 189 9.18 -21.62 6.21
CA LYS A 189 8.84 -21.86 7.62
C LYS A 189 10.02 -22.43 8.42
N ASN A 190 10.79 -23.33 7.82
CA ASN A 190 12.00 -23.89 8.46
C ASN A 190 13.17 -22.88 8.54
N GLY A 191 13.16 -21.81 7.76
CA GLY A 191 14.15 -20.74 7.82
C GLY A 191 13.90 -19.73 8.95
N PHE A 192 12.66 -19.56 9.38
CA PHE A 192 12.29 -18.63 10.45
C PHE A 192 12.72 -19.13 11.85
N PHE A 193 12.66 -20.45 12.09
CA PHE A 193 13.06 -21.07 13.37
C PHE A 193 14.57 -21.24 13.55
N ARG A 194 15.40 -20.96 12.55
CA ARG A 194 16.88 -21.01 12.66
C ARG A 194 17.52 -19.67 13.03
N ARG A 195 16.75 -18.60 13.25
CA ARG A 195 17.25 -17.25 13.59
C ARG A 195 16.72 -16.73 14.94
N ALA A 196 16.19 -17.60 15.77
CA ALA A 196 15.85 -17.27 17.16
C ALA A 196 16.87 -17.90 18.11
#